data_4f360435aa8f879b141e88b932006ee1
#
_entry.id   4f360435aa8f879b141e88b932006ee1
#
_cell.length_a   1.000
_cell.length_b   1.000
_cell.length_c   1.000
_cell.angle_alpha   90.00
_cell.angle_beta   90.00
_cell.angle_gamma   90.00
#
_symmetry.space_group_name_H-M   'P 1'
#
loop_
_entity.id
_entity.type
_entity.pdbx_description
1 polymer ?
#
loop_
_entity_poly.entity_id
_entity_poly.type
_entity_poly.pdbx_seq_one_letter_code
_entity_poly.pdbx_strand_id
1 'polypeptide(L)'
;MRKFIFTVFLSALFLSACQSKAIDLSGEKIDVNGGSYSNINSQQLNSMLTDKDFVLVNVHIPFAGNIPNTDLSIPYDQITETQYLSQLPTGKNTKIVLYCRSGRMSQIAAEELVSLGYTNVWNLKEGMVDWEQTGYSLEK
;
A
#
# COMPACT_ATOMS: atom_id res chain seq x y z
N MET A 1 -46.93 -35.28 48.67
CA MET A 1 -45.59 -35.30 48.13
C MET A 1 -45.56 -34.46 46.86
N ARG A 2 -45.04 -33.20 46.94
CA ARG A 2 -44.98 -32.27 45.81
C ARG A 2 -43.52 -32.31 45.30
N LYS A 3 -43.31 -32.80 44.05
CA LYS A 3 -42.04 -32.82 43.38
C LYS A 3 -41.82 -31.47 42.76
N PHE A 4 -40.82 -30.71 43.24
CA PHE A 4 -40.33 -29.48 42.62
C PHE A 4 -39.37 -29.87 41.50
N ILE A 5 -39.75 -29.56 40.26
CA ILE A 5 -38.84 -29.66 39.09
C ILE A 5 -38.12 -28.34 38.99
N PHE A 6 -36.79 -28.35 39.24
CA PHE A 6 -35.91 -27.23 39.05
C PHE A 6 -35.48 -27.23 37.58
N THR A 7 -36.04 -26.31 36.80
CA THR A 7 -35.59 -26.10 35.41
C THR A 7 -34.41 -25.16 35.42
N VAL A 8 -33.23 -25.71 35.17
CA VAL A 8 -31.99 -24.91 34.98
C VAL A 8 -31.98 -24.34 33.59
N PHE A 9 -32.18 -23.02 33.47
CA PHE A 9 -31.98 -22.28 32.24
C PHE A 9 -30.47 -22.06 32.04
N LEU A 10 -29.90 -22.84 31.13
CA LEU A 10 -28.52 -22.65 30.69
C LEU A 10 -28.47 -21.53 29.62
N SER A 11 -28.21 -20.30 30.05
CA SER A 11 -28.00 -19.16 29.16
C SER A 11 -26.66 -19.31 28.46
N ALA A 12 -26.70 -19.75 27.20
CA ALA A 12 -25.51 -19.73 26.33
C ALA A 12 -25.21 -18.29 25.91
N LEU A 13 -24.22 -17.68 26.54
CA LEU A 13 -23.63 -16.43 26.05
C LEU A 13 -22.88 -16.74 24.75
N PHE A 14 -23.45 -16.35 23.61
CA PHE A 14 -22.70 -16.27 22.35
C PHE A 14 -21.77 -15.05 22.41
N LEU A 15 -20.50 -15.28 22.79
CA LEU A 15 -19.44 -14.31 22.51
C LEU A 15 -19.24 -14.28 21.00
N SER A 16 -19.85 -13.31 20.34
CA SER A 16 -19.52 -12.95 18.96
C SER A 16 -18.11 -12.34 18.98
N ALA A 17 -17.10 -13.18 18.78
CA ALA A 17 -15.75 -12.72 18.55
C ALA A 17 -15.74 -12.04 17.17
N CYS A 18 -15.72 -10.70 17.15
CA CYS A 18 -15.35 -9.94 15.96
C CYS A 18 -13.90 -10.31 15.62
N GLN A 19 -13.74 -11.30 14.78
CA GLN A 19 -12.45 -11.67 14.21
C GLN A 19 -12.10 -10.59 13.18
N SER A 20 -11.32 -9.60 13.60
CA SER A 20 -10.70 -8.66 12.68
C SER A 20 -9.77 -9.47 11.77
N LYS A 21 -10.16 -9.62 10.52
CA LYS A 21 -9.33 -10.30 9.51
C LYS A 21 -8.06 -9.48 9.34
N ALA A 22 -6.91 -10.06 9.68
CA ALA A 22 -5.62 -9.41 9.46
C ALA A 22 -5.47 -9.10 7.96
N ILE A 23 -5.01 -7.87 7.66
CA ILE A 23 -4.76 -7.46 6.28
C ILE A 23 -3.49 -8.15 5.82
N ASP A 24 -3.58 -8.89 4.71
CA ASP A 24 -2.41 -9.48 4.06
C ASP A 24 -1.58 -8.36 3.40
N LEU A 25 -0.35 -8.19 3.83
CA LEU A 25 0.58 -7.17 3.33
C LEU A 25 1.55 -7.69 2.27
N SER A 26 1.36 -8.90 1.74
CA SER A 26 2.28 -9.51 0.77
C SER A 26 2.24 -8.83 -0.61
N GLY A 27 1.13 -8.18 -0.96
CA GLY A 27 0.92 -7.60 -2.28
C GLY A 27 0.73 -8.64 -3.39
N GLU A 28 0.28 -8.18 -4.55
CA GLU A 28 0.16 -8.98 -5.77
C GLU A 28 1.43 -8.83 -6.62
N LYS A 29 2.19 -9.92 -6.79
CA LYS A 29 3.42 -9.90 -7.59
C LYS A 29 3.11 -9.76 -9.08
N ILE A 30 3.77 -8.81 -9.73
CA ILE A 30 3.69 -8.56 -11.18
C ILE A 30 5.07 -8.78 -11.78
N ASP A 31 5.21 -9.79 -12.61
CA ASP A 31 6.45 -10.07 -13.34
C ASP A 31 6.55 -9.18 -14.57
N VAL A 32 7.72 -8.55 -14.75
CA VAL A 32 8.02 -7.63 -15.85
C VAL A 32 9.42 -7.92 -16.38
N ASN A 33 9.83 -7.23 -17.45
CA ASN A 33 11.19 -7.37 -17.95
C ASN A 33 12.21 -6.89 -16.91
N GLY A 34 13.17 -7.76 -16.58
CA GLY A 34 14.22 -7.48 -15.59
C GLY A 34 13.89 -7.88 -14.14
N GLY A 35 12.65 -8.31 -13.84
CA GLY A 35 12.28 -8.71 -12.47
C GLY A 35 10.78 -8.64 -12.18
N SER A 36 10.43 -8.09 -11.04
CA SER A 36 9.03 -7.93 -10.65
C SER A 36 8.83 -6.76 -9.68
N TYR A 37 7.61 -6.26 -9.61
CA TYR A 37 7.15 -5.36 -8.55
C TYR A 37 5.88 -5.94 -7.89
N SER A 38 5.43 -5.36 -6.78
CA SER A 38 4.22 -5.79 -6.07
C SER A 38 3.15 -4.70 -6.11
N ASN A 39 1.93 -5.06 -6.46
CA ASN A 39 0.76 -4.19 -6.33
C ASN A 39 0.15 -4.31 -4.94
N ILE A 40 -0.22 -3.17 -4.37
CA ILE A 40 -0.99 -3.06 -3.13
C ILE A 40 -2.20 -2.15 -3.34
N ASN A 41 -3.20 -2.30 -2.47
CA ASN A 41 -4.35 -1.40 -2.38
C ASN A 41 -4.17 -0.35 -1.25
N SER A 42 -5.13 0.58 -1.15
CA SER A 42 -5.09 1.67 -0.17
C SER A 42 -5.15 1.18 1.28
N GLN A 43 -5.88 0.11 1.58
CA GLN A 43 -5.95 -0.45 2.94
C GLN A 43 -4.61 -1.06 3.36
N GLN A 44 -3.95 -1.78 2.44
CA GLN A 44 -2.61 -2.32 2.66
C GLN A 44 -1.60 -1.20 2.89
N LEU A 45 -1.59 -0.18 2.03
CA LEU A 45 -0.69 0.98 2.19
C LEU A 45 -0.93 1.68 3.53
N ASN A 46 -2.20 1.95 3.90
CA ASN A 46 -2.52 2.58 5.18
C ASN A 46 -2.01 1.77 6.38
N SER A 47 -2.12 0.45 6.32
CA SER A 47 -1.58 -0.45 7.35
C SER A 47 -0.05 -0.40 7.41
N MET A 48 0.62 -0.37 6.25
CA MET A 48 2.08 -0.26 6.16
C MET A 48 2.61 1.08 6.68
N LEU A 49 1.84 2.16 6.57
CA LEU A 49 2.20 3.49 7.09
C LEU A 49 2.26 3.55 8.61
N THR A 50 1.61 2.63 9.34
CA THR A 50 1.62 2.58 10.80
C THR A 50 3.03 2.26 11.36
N ASP A 51 3.79 1.43 10.65
CA ASP A 51 5.18 1.10 10.96
C ASP A 51 6.01 1.18 9.67
N LYS A 52 6.16 2.43 9.19
CA LYS A 52 6.70 2.75 7.86
C LYS A 52 8.19 2.41 7.76
N ASP A 53 8.53 1.42 6.94
CA ASP A 53 9.89 0.93 6.66
C ASP A 53 10.30 1.11 5.17
N PHE A 54 9.69 2.05 4.47
CA PHE A 54 9.85 2.24 3.02
C PHE A 54 9.90 3.73 2.63
N VAL A 55 10.36 4.01 1.43
CA VAL A 55 10.29 5.34 0.81
C VAL A 55 9.00 5.41 -0.01
N LEU A 56 8.14 6.37 0.31
CA LEU A 56 6.88 6.63 -0.40
C LEU A 56 7.08 7.75 -1.42
N VAL A 57 6.84 7.46 -2.69
CA VAL A 57 7.12 8.37 -3.80
C VAL A 57 5.85 8.67 -4.59
N ASN A 58 5.49 9.94 -4.65
CA ASN A 58 4.48 10.44 -5.57
C ASN A 58 5.10 10.68 -6.94
N VAL A 59 4.62 9.96 -7.96
CA VAL A 59 5.11 10.13 -9.34
C VAL A 59 4.10 10.81 -10.26
N HIS A 60 3.01 11.31 -9.68
CA HIS A 60 1.93 11.95 -10.45
C HIS A 60 2.30 13.35 -10.93
N ILE A 61 2.03 13.61 -12.19
CA ILE A 61 2.10 14.95 -12.81
C ILE A 61 0.81 15.25 -13.58
N PRO A 62 0.29 16.51 -13.50
CA PRO A 62 0.70 17.58 -12.58
C PRO A 62 0.37 17.25 -11.12
N PHE A 63 1.02 17.95 -10.17
CA PHE A 63 0.79 17.73 -8.74
C PHE A 63 -0.70 17.87 -8.37
N ALA A 64 -1.23 16.89 -7.63
CA ALA A 64 -2.64 16.82 -7.25
C ALA A 64 -2.85 16.52 -5.75
N GLY A 65 -1.83 16.71 -4.93
CA GLY A 65 -1.80 16.38 -3.51
C GLY A 65 -0.91 15.17 -3.20
N ASN A 66 -0.67 14.94 -1.92
CA ASN A 66 0.12 13.82 -1.43
C ASN A 66 -0.71 12.90 -0.52
N ILE A 67 -0.43 11.62 -0.58
CA ILE A 67 -0.77 10.69 0.50
C ILE A 67 0.08 11.08 1.72
N PRO A 68 -0.47 11.09 2.95
CA PRO A 68 0.29 11.41 4.15
C PRO A 68 1.57 10.59 4.28
N ASN A 69 2.64 11.20 4.79
CA ASN A 69 3.97 10.60 4.93
C ASN A 69 4.69 10.30 3.59
N THR A 70 4.32 10.99 2.50
CA THR A 70 5.08 10.96 1.25
C THR A 70 6.45 11.58 1.46
N ASP A 71 7.51 10.87 1.05
CA ASP A 71 8.90 11.30 1.20
C ASP A 71 9.41 12.11 0.01
N LEU A 72 9.01 11.71 -1.20
CA LEU A 72 9.51 12.28 -2.45
C LEU A 72 8.38 12.50 -3.45
N SER A 73 8.55 13.53 -4.29
CA SER A 73 7.74 13.76 -5.48
C SER A 73 8.66 13.81 -6.70
N ILE A 74 8.53 12.80 -7.58
CA ILE A 74 9.39 12.61 -8.75
C ILE A 74 8.49 12.34 -9.96
N PRO A 75 8.57 13.13 -11.05
CA PRO A 75 7.79 12.84 -12.26
C PRO A 75 8.04 11.42 -12.78
N TYR A 76 6.96 10.67 -13.10
CA TYR A 76 7.06 9.27 -13.52
C TYR A 76 7.95 9.08 -14.75
N ASP A 77 7.92 10.04 -15.67
CA ASP A 77 8.65 10.03 -16.94
C ASP A 77 10.10 10.53 -16.83
N GLN A 78 10.52 10.95 -15.64
CA GLN A 78 11.87 11.43 -15.35
C GLN A 78 12.56 10.62 -14.24
N ILE A 79 11.93 9.56 -13.75
CA ILE A 79 12.43 8.80 -12.58
C ILE A 79 13.81 8.16 -12.84
N THR A 80 14.17 7.95 -14.10
CA THR A 80 15.47 7.40 -14.51
C THR A 80 16.56 8.45 -14.70
N GLU A 81 16.22 9.74 -14.66
CA GLU A 81 17.20 10.81 -14.79
C GLU A 81 18.09 10.89 -13.54
N THR A 82 19.38 11.18 -13.76
CA THR A 82 20.39 11.20 -12.68
C THR A 82 20.00 12.06 -11.50
N GLN A 83 19.40 13.23 -11.75
CA GLN A 83 18.96 14.17 -10.70
C GLN A 83 17.87 13.58 -9.78
N TYR A 84 17.03 12.68 -10.28
CA TYR A 84 15.96 12.03 -9.53
C TYR A 84 16.41 10.69 -8.94
N LEU A 85 17.20 9.91 -9.68
CA LEU A 85 17.79 8.68 -9.17
C LEU A 85 18.66 8.92 -7.94
N SER A 86 19.34 10.06 -7.87
CA SER A 86 20.15 10.44 -6.70
C SER A 86 19.34 10.71 -5.43
N GLN A 87 18.03 10.94 -5.55
CA GLN A 87 17.11 11.13 -4.41
C GLN A 87 16.57 9.79 -3.89
N LEU A 88 16.59 8.75 -4.72
CA LEU A 88 16.15 7.42 -4.33
C LEU A 88 17.22 6.71 -3.49
N PRO A 89 16.84 5.70 -2.68
CA PRO A 89 17.81 4.90 -1.95
C PRO A 89 18.85 4.27 -2.88
N THR A 90 20.12 4.32 -2.49
CA THR A 90 21.22 3.70 -3.24
C THR A 90 21.18 2.17 -3.17
N GLY A 91 20.62 1.61 -2.09
CA GLY A 91 20.41 0.18 -1.94
C GLY A 91 19.25 -0.30 -2.82
N LYS A 92 19.54 -1.14 -3.81
CA LYS A 92 18.56 -1.65 -4.77
C LYS A 92 17.48 -2.56 -4.16
N ASN A 93 17.68 -3.05 -2.96
CA ASN A 93 16.73 -3.86 -2.19
C ASN A 93 15.92 -3.06 -1.16
N THR A 94 16.16 -1.75 -1.05
CA THR A 94 15.36 -0.87 -0.20
C THR A 94 13.93 -0.82 -0.72
N LYS A 95 12.95 -0.95 0.18
CA LYS A 95 11.55 -0.91 -0.20
C LYS A 95 11.15 0.48 -0.66
N ILE A 96 10.62 0.59 -1.87
CA ILE A 96 10.09 1.81 -2.48
C ILE A 96 8.64 1.55 -2.86
N VAL A 97 7.73 2.39 -2.39
CA VAL A 97 6.31 2.37 -2.76
C VAL A 97 6.03 3.58 -3.64
N LEU A 98 5.57 3.32 -4.85
CA LEU A 98 5.21 4.34 -5.83
C LEU A 98 3.70 4.51 -5.89
N TYR A 99 3.25 5.73 -6.10
CA TYR A 99 1.85 5.99 -6.43
C TYR A 99 1.69 7.17 -7.39
N CYS A 100 0.57 7.18 -8.07
CA CYS A 100 0.09 8.33 -8.82
C CYS A 100 -1.41 8.52 -8.58
N ARG A 101 -2.13 9.19 -9.47
CA ARG A 101 -3.58 9.40 -9.31
C ARG A 101 -4.39 8.12 -9.47
N SER A 102 -4.11 7.31 -10.49
CA SER A 102 -4.93 6.15 -10.90
C SER A 102 -4.12 4.87 -11.16
N GLY A 103 -2.85 4.82 -10.79
CA GLY A 103 -1.98 3.66 -10.91
C GLY A 103 -1.17 3.55 -12.20
N ARG A 104 -1.57 4.22 -13.31
CA ARG A 104 -0.89 4.06 -14.61
C ARG A 104 0.54 4.63 -14.63
N MET A 105 0.73 5.87 -14.16
CA MET A 105 2.06 6.51 -14.14
C MET A 105 3.00 5.78 -13.19
N SER A 106 2.50 5.36 -12.03
CA SER A 106 3.29 4.63 -11.03
C SER A 106 3.65 3.21 -11.46
N GLN A 107 2.81 2.56 -12.26
CA GLN A 107 3.17 1.30 -12.91
C GLN A 107 4.35 1.49 -13.86
N ILE A 108 4.33 2.49 -14.74
CA ILE A 108 5.44 2.80 -15.65
C ILE A 108 6.73 3.05 -14.86
N ALA A 109 6.65 3.89 -13.82
CA ALA A 109 7.81 4.17 -12.97
C ALA A 109 8.33 2.92 -12.24
N ALA A 110 7.44 2.01 -11.81
CA ALA A 110 7.83 0.74 -11.19
C ALA A 110 8.60 -0.16 -12.17
N GLU A 111 8.11 -0.29 -13.39
CA GLU A 111 8.77 -1.07 -14.45
C GLU A 111 10.17 -0.50 -14.78
N GLU A 112 10.30 0.84 -14.85
CA GLU A 112 11.59 1.50 -15.06
C GLU A 112 12.57 1.22 -13.90
N LEU A 113 12.15 1.33 -12.65
CA LEU A 113 13.01 1.02 -11.51
C LEU A 113 13.43 -0.45 -11.48
N VAL A 114 12.52 -1.37 -11.79
CA VAL A 114 12.84 -2.81 -11.91
C VAL A 114 13.89 -3.04 -13.00
N SER A 115 13.76 -2.37 -14.16
CA SER A 115 14.76 -2.47 -15.25
C SER A 115 16.14 -1.98 -14.84
N LEU A 116 16.20 -1.02 -13.89
CA LEU A 116 17.45 -0.50 -13.31
C LEU A 116 18.00 -1.37 -12.16
N GLY A 117 17.38 -2.53 -11.89
CA GLY A 117 17.83 -3.51 -10.90
C GLY A 117 17.31 -3.28 -9.47
N TYR A 118 16.31 -2.42 -9.27
CA TYR A 118 15.60 -2.35 -7.99
C TYR A 118 14.76 -3.61 -7.80
N THR A 119 14.90 -4.27 -6.65
CA THR A 119 14.30 -5.59 -6.38
C THR A 119 13.15 -5.57 -5.38
N ASN A 120 12.85 -4.41 -4.79
CA ASN A 120 11.80 -4.26 -3.78
C ASN A 120 10.92 -3.06 -4.08
N VAL A 121 10.31 -3.08 -5.27
CA VAL A 121 9.45 -2.01 -5.79
C VAL A 121 7.98 -2.40 -5.60
N TRP A 122 7.20 -1.46 -5.12
CA TRP A 122 5.77 -1.61 -4.84
C TRP A 122 4.98 -0.50 -5.52
N ASN A 123 3.77 -0.79 -5.94
CA ASN A 123 2.87 0.14 -6.61
C ASN A 123 1.50 0.16 -5.94
N LEU A 124 1.01 1.34 -5.61
CA LEU A 124 -0.39 1.52 -5.22
C LEU A 124 -1.26 1.44 -6.49
N LYS A 125 -1.89 0.29 -6.71
CA LYS A 125 -2.51 -0.12 -7.98
C LYS A 125 -3.53 0.90 -8.52
N GLU A 126 -4.42 1.39 -7.66
CA GLU A 126 -5.49 2.33 -8.06
C GLU A 126 -5.20 3.78 -7.64
N GLY A 127 -4.04 4.02 -7.03
CA GLY A 127 -3.52 5.34 -6.69
C GLY A 127 -4.36 6.17 -5.72
N MET A 128 -4.23 7.50 -5.83
CA MET A 128 -4.93 8.46 -4.96
C MET A 128 -6.45 8.37 -5.08
N VAL A 129 -6.99 7.92 -6.22
CA VAL A 129 -8.45 7.76 -6.40
C VAL A 129 -9.00 6.72 -5.43
N ASP A 130 -8.39 5.54 -5.35
CA ASP A 130 -8.79 4.50 -4.41
C ASP A 130 -8.52 4.91 -2.96
N TRP A 131 -7.43 5.64 -2.71
CA TRP A 131 -7.11 6.19 -1.40
C TRP A 131 -8.25 7.07 -0.86
N GLU A 132 -8.72 8.02 -1.65
CA GLU A 132 -9.84 8.90 -1.27
C GLU A 132 -11.18 8.15 -1.20
N GLN A 133 -11.46 7.21 -2.11
CA GLN A 133 -12.68 6.39 -2.10
C GLN A 133 -12.75 5.47 -0.86
N THR A 134 -11.59 5.03 -0.36
CA THR A 134 -11.50 4.24 0.88
C THR A 134 -11.74 5.10 2.14
N GLY A 135 -11.81 6.42 1.99
CA GLY A 135 -12.11 7.38 3.06
C GLY A 135 -10.86 8.05 3.66
N TYR A 136 -9.69 7.86 3.05
CA TYR A 136 -8.46 8.51 3.49
C TYR A 136 -8.29 9.88 2.82
N SER A 137 -7.64 10.81 3.51
CA SER A 137 -7.43 12.18 3.02
C SER A 137 -6.07 12.33 2.33
N LEU A 138 -6.02 13.27 1.37
CA LEU A 138 -4.76 13.75 0.79
C LEU A 138 -4.32 15.04 1.49
N GLU A 139 -3.02 15.26 1.57
CA GLU A 139 -2.40 16.54 1.91
C GLU A 139 -2.23 17.38 0.63
N LYS A 140 -2.55 18.69 0.71
CA LYS A 140 -2.45 19.62 -0.41
C LYS A 140 -1.35 20.64 -0.20
#